data_7c6bdb404077b07ec6f7f833ad81ed1b
#
_entry.id   7c6bdb404077b07ec6f7f833ad81ed1b
#
_cell.length_a   1.000
_cell.length_b   1.000
_cell.length_c   1.000
_cell.angle_alpha   90.00
_cell.angle_beta   90.00
_cell.angle_gamma   90.00
#
_symmetry.space_group_name_H-M   'P 1'
#
loop_
_entity.id
_entity.type
_entity.pdbx_description
1 polymer ?
#
loop_
_entity_poly.entity_id
_entity_poly.type
_entity_poly.pdbx_seq_one_letter_code
_entity_poly.pdbx_strand_id
1 'polypeptide(L)'
;MLRHIDPSLSIVVSRWTAMWVLTLISFVGWAQPTPPGDLYLGELREWLKSNWYDAEHDALGYNEARRQMYGYTDILGNGNVECIYTGFQQAGGFVTYPNPINAEHIVPQSFFGSSEPMRSDIYILRPCHGNANSSRSNDPFGEVNDNQAQWYGVNGNTYTSQGNQPSNSTNWSEGTGSLWEPREPKKGDVARAVFYYYTMYPDEGTTISACGDLNTLFEWHENDPPDAAEISRNAKINLVQGNKNPYVEHPELVYLAWVYDGIPIDTEGPSFEGTSATVNIACGSVPGALAYPTDDCGVASLTYEDIFSGSGGCTGSSGILRTYTAVDGCGNTSTFVQELLYVDVDAPEFLFIPADLTIDCDDGDIPLELATADDACGEATVTVELEIVGGPCPEPYQIVRVFTATDACGNSASATQTISIGDAPQGCPEDLDGDGFVGVSDVLLALGEFGCANNCTVDLDGDGATSVSDVLALLSSFGESCL
;
A
#
# COMPACT_ATOMS: atom_id res chain seq x y z
N MET A 1 -19.84 26.57 83.04
CA MET A 1 -21.16 26.09 83.45
C MET A 1 -21.67 25.15 82.39
N LEU A 2 -21.67 23.87 82.71
CA LEU A 2 -22.18 22.77 81.94
C LEU A 2 -23.70 22.87 81.88
N ARG A 3 -24.29 22.61 80.70
CA ARG A 3 -25.65 22.05 80.62
C ARG A 3 -25.70 21.06 79.46
N HIS A 4 -26.09 19.84 79.79
CA HIS A 4 -26.53 18.73 79.00
C HIS A 4 -27.52 19.12 77.92
N ILE A 5 -27.39 18.48 76.70
CA ILE A 5 -28.46 18.32 75.81
C ILE A 5 -28.52 16.80 75.40
N ASP A 6 -29.73 16.29 75.54
CA ASP A 6 -30.25 14.95 75.41
C ASP A 6 -30.16 14.41 73.98
N PRO A 7 -29.81 13.15 73.75
CA PRO A 7 -29.75 12.55 72.42
C PRO A 7 -31.01 11.69 72.17
N SER A 8 -32.02 12.24 71.58
CA SER A 8 -33.11 11.43 70.99
C SER A 8 -33.97 12.23 69.99
N LEU A 9 -33.49 12.25 68.73
CA LEU A 9 -34.43 12.52 67.62
C LEU A 9 -34.05 11.57 66.47
N SER A 10 -34.81 10.47 66.42
CA SER A 10 -34.79 9.53 65.29
C SER A 10 -35.47 10.19 64.08
N ILE A 11 -34.69 10.52 63.04
CA ILE A 11 -35.22 10.90 61.76
C ILE A 11 -35.44 9.62 60.95
N VAL A 12 -36.72 9.25 60.77
CA VAL A 12 -37.12 8.21 59.83
C VAL A 12 -36.97 8.73 58.42
N VAL A 13 -35.90 8.33 57.71
CA VAL A 13 -35.75 8.56 56.29
C VAL A 13 -36.49 7.43 55.54
N SER A 14 -37.65 7.75 55.04
CA SER A 14 -38.40 6.93 54.14
C SER A 14 -37.61 6.75 52.83
N ARG A 15 -37.03 5.56 52.60
CA ARG A 15 -36.44 5.18 51.33
C ARG A 15 -37.56 4.90 50.31
N TRP A 16 -37.82 5.87 49.43
CA TRP A 16 -38.48 5.59 48.17
C TRP A 16 -37.47 5.01 47.19
N THR A 17 -37.41 3.69 47.07
CA THR A 17 -36.73 3.00 45.97
C THR A 17 -37.58 3.18 44.73
N ALA A 18 -37.27 4.19 43.94
CA ALA A 18 -37.75 4.27 42.56
C ALA A 18 -37.08 3.13 41.74
N MET A 19 -37.82 2.08 41.58
CA MET A 19 -37.46 0.95 40.70
C MET A 19 -37.67 1.45 39.26
N TRP A 20 -36.58 1.92 38.62
CA TRP A 20 -36.56 2.14 37.20
C TRP A 20 -36.59 0.77 36.51
N VAL A 21 -37.74 0.34 36.03
CA VAL A 21 -37.88 -0.74 35.09
C VAL A 21 -37.34 -0.20 33.77
N LEU A 22 -36.05 -0.47 33.48
CA LEU A 22 -35.51 -0.38 32.14
C LEU A 22 -36.17 -1.48 31.33
N THR A 23 -37.30 -1.16 30.64
CA THR A 23 -37.75 -1.94 29.52
C THR A 23 -36.68 -1.79 28.43
N LEU A 24 -35.76 -2.74 28.34
CA LEU A 24 -34.98 -3.02 27.14
C LEU A 24 -36.02 -3.39 26.06
N ILE A 25 -36.48 -2.39 25.31
CA ILE A 25 -37.08 -2.63 24.01
C ILE A 25 -35.91 -3.10 23.14
N SER A 26 -35.77 -4.41 23.04
CA SER A 26 -34.97 -5.02 21.99
C SER A 26 -35.66 -4.58 20.68
N PHE A 27 -35.08 -3.58 20.00
CA PHE A 27 -35.34 -3.42 18.59
C PHE A 27 -34.76 -4.69 17.92
N VAL A 28 -35.56 -5.70 17.79
CA VAL A 28 -35.36 -6.75 16.81
C VAL A 28 -35.59 -6.01 15.48
N GLY A 29 -34.54 -5.45 14.90
CA GLY A 29 -34.59 -5.05 13.52
C GLY A 29 -34.92 -6.34 12.75
N TRP A 30 -36.08 -6.38 12.12
CA TRP A 30 -36.43 -7.49 11.26
C TRP A 30 -35.40 -7.45 10.12
N ALA A 31 -34.56 -8.48 10.04
CA ALA A 31 -33.70 -8.66 8.90
C ALA A 31 -34.61 -8.73 7.67
N GLN A 32 -34.25 -8.01 6.63
CA GLN A 32 -34.99 -8.10 5.36
C GLN A 32 -34.99 -9.56 4.89
N PRO A 33 -36.10 -10.07 4.36
CA PRO A 33 -36.18 -11.46 3.92
C PRO A 33 -35.23 -11.66 2.74
N THR A 34 -34.48 -12.77 2.77
CA THR A 34 -33.60 -13.20 1.68
C THR A 34 -34.42 -13.80 0.55
N PRO A 35 -34.22 -13.44 -0.72
CA PRO A 35 -34.91 -14.06 -1.83
C PRO A 35 -34.59 -15.55 -1.93
N PRO A 36 -35.57 -16.39 -2.37
CA PRO A 36 -35.30 -17.77 -2.75
C PRO A 36 -34.24 -17.82 -3.86
N GLY A 37 -33.30 -18.78 -3.75
CA GLY A 37 -32.18 -18.92 -4.68
C GLY A 37 -32.52 -19.39 -6.10
N ASP A 38 -33.80 -19.65 -6.37
CA ASP A 38 -34.32 -20.12 -7.65
C ASP A 38 -35.18 -19.07 -8.40
N LEU A 39 -35.21 -17.83 -7.91
CA LEU A 39 -35.90 -16.72 -8.55
C LEU A 39 -34.94 -15.86 -9.39
N TYR A 40 -35.36 -15.58 -10.61
CA TYR A 40 -34.57 -14.77 -11.57
C TYR A 40 -35.47 -13.79 -12.33
N LEU A 41 -34.84 -12.76 -12.91
CA LEU A 41 -35.48 -11.79 -13.80
C LEU A 41 -36.79 -11.22 -13.20
N GLY A 42 -37.90 -11.34 -13.95
CA GLY A 42 -39.19 -10.80 -13.56
C GLY A 42 -39.71 -11.37 -12.24
N GLU A 43 -39.54 -12.67 -12.02
CA GLU A 43 -40.01 -13.35 -10.81
C GLU A 43 -39.27 -12.84 -9.57
N LEU A 44 -37.96 -12.62 -9.68
CA LEU A 44 -37.18 -12.03 -8.60
C LEU A 44 -37.59 -10.58 -8.33
N ARG A 45 -37.79 -9.77 -9.38
CA ARG A 45 -38.28 -8.38 -9.22
C ARG A 45 -39.64 -8.31 -8.55
N GLU A 46 -40.58 -9.18 -8.91
CA GLU A 46 -41.90 -9.27 -8.26
C GLU A 46 -41.78 -9.65 -6.78
N TRP A 47 -40.88 -10.61 -6.49
CA TRP A 47 -40.63 -11.03 -5.11
C TRP A 47 -40.00 -9.89 -4.30
N LEU A 48 -39.00 -9.18 -4.83
CA LEU A 48 -38.35 -8.03 -4.18
C LEU A 48 -39.35 -6.91 -3.93
N LYS A 49 -40.19 -6.56 -4.92
CA LYS A 49 -41.26 -5.58 -4.74
C LYS A 49 -42.18 -5.96 -3.59
N SER A 50 -42.68 -7.19 -3.57
CA SER A 50 -43.65 -7.65 -2.58
C SER A 50 -43.08 -7.70 -1.16
N ASN A 51 -41.79 -8.05 -0.99
CA ASN A 51 -41.18 -8.30 0.30
C ASN A 51 -40.32 -7.14 0.83
N TRP A 52 -39.82 -6.28 -0.05
CA TRP A 52 -38.92 -5.19 0.34
C TRP A 52 -39.56 -3.80 0.14
N TYR A 53 -40.69 -3.72 -0.54
CA TYR A 53 -41.36 -2.46 -0.83
C TYR A 53 -42.83 -2.45 -0.37
N ASP A 54 -43.71 -3.29 -0.93
CA ASP A 54 -45.16 -3.21 -0.68
C ASP A 54 -45.53 -3.41 0.79
N ALA A 55 -44.71 -4.18 1.55
CA ALA A 55 -44.96 -4.44 2.96
C ALA A 55 -44.42 -3.37 3.90
N GLU A 56 -43.44 -2.55 3.45
CA GLU A 56 -42.61 -1.71 4.31
C GLU A 56 -42.63 -0.22 3.93
N HIS A 57 -42.95 0.13 2.67
CA HIS A 57 -42.79 1.49 2.18
C HIS A 57 -43.88 2.44 2.68
N ASP A 58 -43.47 3.53 3.30
CA ASP A 58 -44.30 4.66 3.73
C ASP A 58 -44.10 5.87 2.80
N ALA A 59 -45.13 6.25 2.06
CA ALA A 59 -45.10 7.43 1.20
C ALA A 59 -45.10 8.72 2.01
N LEU A 60 -44.02 9.47 1.98
CA LEU A 60 -43.85 10.69 2.79
C LEU A 60 -44.57 11.92 2.24
N GLY A 61 -44.89 11.93 0.94
CA GLY A 61 -45.25 13.13 0.20
C GLY A 61 -44.04 14.01 -0.11
N TYR A 62 -44.06 14.64 -1.28
CA TYR A 62 -42.87 15.25 -1.92
C TYR A 62 -42.15 16.32 -1.07
N ASN A 63 -42.88 17.13 -0.30
CA ASN A 63 -42.24 18.15 0.54
C ASN A 63 -41.46 17.53 1.70
N GLU A 64 -42.01 16.53 2.35
CA GLU A 64 -41.32 15.84 3.45
C GLU A 64 -40.14 15.03 2.95
N ALA A 65 -40.30 14.28 1.86
CA ALA A 65 -39.20 13.56 1.25
C ALA A 65 -37.97 14.46 0.96
N ARG A 66 -38.22 15.66 0.41
CA ARG A 66 -37.12 16.63 0.20
C ARG A 66 -36.52 17.16 1.51
N ARG A 67 -37.33 17.42 2.52
CA ARG A 67 -36.83 17.84 3.84
C ARG A 67 -35.94 16.79 4.47
N GLN A 68 -36.33 15.52 4.40
CA GLN A 68 -35.54 14.41 4.87
C GLN A 68 -34.25 14.23 4.04
N MET A 69 -34.35 14.36 2.73
CA MET A 69 -33.20 14.32 1.84
C MET A 69 -32.14 15.38 2.21
N TYR A 70 -32.53 16.65 2.31
CA TYR A 70 -31.60 17.74 2.60
C TYR A 70 -31.19 17.85 4.07
N GLY A 71 -31.95 17.31 5.00
CA GLY A 71 -31.73 17.45 6.44
C GLY A 71 -31.17 16.20 7.11
N TYR A 72 -31.29 15.02 6.48
CA TYR A 72 -30.94 13.78 7.14
C TYR A 72 -30.29 12.74 6.21
N THR A 73 -30.97 12.29 5.12
CA THR A 73 -30.49 11.11 4.37
C THR A 73 -29.23 11.40 3.56
N ASP A 74 -29.12 12.60 3.00
CA ASP A 74 -28.01 13.01 2.12
C ASP A 74 -27.05 14.00 2.82
N ILE A 75 -27.14 14.14 4.14
CA ILE A 75 -26.18 14.93 4.92
C ILE A 75 -24.84 14.21 5.04
N LEU A 76 -23.81 14.88 4.59
CA LEU A 76 -22.41 14.46 4.76
C LEU A 76 -21.91 14.73 6.18
N GLY A 77 -20.78 14.13 6.55
CA GLY A 77 -20.16 14.31 7.86
C GLY A 77 -19.76 15.76 8.21
N ASN A 78 -19.64 16.64 7.20
CA ASN A 78 -19.38 18.06 7.38
C ASN A 78 -20.65 18.94 7.49
N GLY A 79 -21.85 18.32 7.49
CA GLY A 79 -23.12 19.02 7.56
C GLY A 79 -23.64 19.58 6.23
N ASN A 80 -22.98 19.30 5.13
CA ASN A 80 -23.39 19.70 3.79
C ASN A 80 -24.21 18.62 3.09
N VAL A 81 -24.94 19.01 2.05
CA VAL A 81 -25.46 18.14 1.00
C VAL A 81 -24.61 18.32 -0.26
N GLU A 82 -24.47 17.27 -1.03
CA GLU A 82 -23.65 17.27 -2.26
C GLU A 82 -24.50 16.98 -3.49
N CYS A 83 -24.29 17.76 -4.54
CA CYS A 83 -24.89 17.51 -5.85
C CYS A 83 -24.34 16.21 -6.44
N ILE A 84 -25.23 15.27 -6.76
CA ILE A 84 -24.83 13.96 -7.31
C ILE A 84 -24.00 14.09 -8.58
N TYR A 85 -24.34 15.04 -9.46
CA TYR A 85 -23.66 15.18 -10.75
C TYR A 85 -22.38 16.01 -10.72
N THR A 86 -22.31 17.05 -9.88
CA THR A 86 -21.20 18.01 -9.96
C THR A 86 -20.26 17.98 -8.76
N GLY A 87 -20.62 17.29 -7.67
CA GLY A 87 -19.87 17.37 -6.41
C GLY A 87 -19.98 18.74 -5.70
N PHE A 88 -20.79 19.67 -6.18
CA PHE A 88 -21.04 20.94 -5.52
C PHE A 88 -21.69 20.72 -4.15
N GLN A 89 -21.17 21.38 -3.12
CA GLN A 89 -21.68 21.24 -1.76
C GLN A 89 -22.27 22.56 -1.25
N GLN A 90 -23.34 22.46 -0.47
CA GLN A 90 -23.87 23.56 0.35
C GLN A 90 -24.35 23.04 1.70
N ALA A 91 -24.50 23.93 2.66
CA ALA A 91 -25.06 23.59 3.97
C ALA A 91 -26.42 22.91 3.83
N GLY A 92 -26.56 21.73 4.45
CA GLY A 92 -27.81 21.00 4.52
C GLY A 92 -28.75 21.55 5.60
N GLY A 93 -29.97 20.99 5.67
CA GLY A 93 -30.97 21.34 6.68
C GLY A 93 -32.37 20.88 6.26
N PHE A 94 -33.27 20.83 7.22
CA PHE A 94 -34.68 20.44 6.99
C PHE A 94 -35.48 21.52 6.25
N VAL A 95 -35.02 21.84 5.03
CA VAL A 95 -35.61 22.83 4.13
C VAL A 95 -36.29 22.17 2.94
N THR A 96 -37.27 22.83 2.32
CA THR A 96 -37.99 22.26 1.19
C THR A 96 -37.40 22.71 -0.16
N TYR A 97 -36.88 23.93 -0.23
CA TYR A 97 -36.38 24.55 -1.45
C TYR A 97 -35.05 25.25 -1.22
N PRO A 98 -33.94 24.50 -1.05
CA PRO A 98 -32.63 25.11 -1.02
C PRO A 98 -32.25 25.66 -2.41
N ASN A 99 -31.33 26.62 -2.46
CA ASN A 99 -30.83 27.20 -3.69
C ASN A 99 -29.31 27.47 -3.52
N PRO A 100 -28.44 27.09 -4.46
CA PRO A 100 -28.69 26.61 -5.84
C PRO A 100 -28.99 25.11 -5.96
N ILE A 101 -28.91 24.32 -4.89
CA ILE A 101 -29.33 22.92 -4.92
C ILE A 101 -30.84 22.80 -4.97
N ASN A 102 -31.34 21.88 -5.78
CA ASN A 102 -32.72 21.44 -5.84
C ASN A 102 -32.79 19.89 -5.81
N ALA A 103 -33.99 19.34 -5.89
CA ALA A 103 -34.16 17.87 -5.97
C ALA A 103 -34.12 17.42 -7.43
N GLU A 104 -33.20 16.54 -7.73
CA GLU A 104 -33.14 15.74 -8.93
C GLU A 104 -33.98 14.48 -8.76
N HIS A 105 -34.74 14.11 -9.78
CA HIS A 105 -35.30 12.77 -9.91
C HIS A 105 -34.46 11.98 -10.89
N ILE A 106 -33.75 10.98 -10.40
CA ILE A 106 -32.89 10.10 -11.24
C ILE A 106 -33.73 9.51 -12.38
N VAL A 107 -34.92 9.00 -12.08
CA VAL A 107 -35.94 8.71 -13.10
C VAL A 107 -36.82 9.92 -13.27
N PRO A 108 -36.88 10.55 -14.46
CA PRO A 108 -37.57 11.82 -14.68
C PRO A 108 -39.04 11.80 -14.27
N GLN A 109 -39.51 12.86 -13.58
CA GLN A 109 -40.90 12.95 -13.17
C GLN A 109 -41.90 12.82 -14.31
N SER A 110 -41.53 13.24 -15.53
CA SER A 110 -42.36 13.10 -16.70
C SER A 110 -42.64 11.65 -17.09
N PHE A 111 -41.77 10.73 -16.69
CA PHE A 111 -41.90 9.30 -17.01
C PHE A 111 -43.05 8.63 -16.25
N PHE A 112 -43.38 9.17 -15.07
CA PHE A 112 -44.50 8.69 -14.23
C PHE A 112 -45.56 9.77 -13.93
N GLY A 113 -45.61 10.80 -14.75
CA GLY A 113 -46.64 11.85 -14.64
C GLY A 113 -46.58 12.64 -13.33
N SER A 114 -45.43 12.69 -12.65
CA SER A 114 -45.26 13.29 -11.30
C SER A 114 -46.20 12.70 -10.24
N SER A 115 -46.59 11.45 -10.38
CA SER A 115 -47.50 10.76 -9.48
C SER A 115 -46.79 10.30 -8.19
N GLU A 116 -47.56 10.26 -7.09
CA GLU A 116 -47.12 9.61 -5.85
C GLU A 116 -47.44 8.10 -5.93
N PRO A 117 -46.69 7.24 -5.27
CA PRO A 117 -45.56 7.50 -4.35
C PRO A 117 -44.24 7.80 -5.01
N MET A 118 -44.06 7.55 -6.33
CA MET A 118 -42.78 7.69 -7.06
C MET A 118 -42.16 9.07 -6.87
N ARG A 119 -42.97 10.13 -6.88
CA ARG A 119 -42.47 11.49 -6.74
C ARG A 119 -41.80 11.78 -5.40
N SER A 120 -42.20 11.06 -4.36
CA SER A 120 -41.67 11.24 -2.99
C SER A 120 -40.70 10.17 -2.56
N ASP A 121 -40.39 9.19 -3.42
CA ASP A 121 -39.45 8.14 -3.07
C ASP A 121 -38.02 8.68 -3.04
N ILE A 122 -37.41 8.65 -1.85
CA ILE A 122 -36.08 9.22 -1.62
C ILE A 122 -34.98 8.45 -2.37
N TYR A 123 -35.17 7.19 -2.74
CA TYR A 123 -34.19 6.45 -3.51
C TYR A 123 -33.94 7.04 -4.89
N ILE A 124 -34.95 7.61 -5.53
CA ILE A 124 -34.77 8.28 -6.82
C ILE A 124 -34.59 9.79 -6.69
N LEU A 125 -34.68 10.35 -5.47
CA LEU A 125 -34.41 11.77 -5.19
C LEU A 125 -32.94 11.95 -4.81
N ARG A 126 -32.29 12.94 -5.41
CA ARG A 126 -30.91 13.32 -5.07
C ARG A 126 -30.74 14.84 -5.02
N PRO A 127 -29.92 15.37 -4.10
CA PRO A 127 -29.54 16.78 -4.18
C PRO A 127 -28.77 17.03 -5.49
N CYS A 128 -29.14 18.07 -6.21
CA CYS A 128 -28.53 18.44 -7.47
C CYS A 128 -28.46 19.96 -7.65
N HIS A 129 -27.36 20.47 -8.21
CA HIS A 129 -27.25 21.87 -8.59
C HIS A 129 -28.22 22.18 -9.73
N GLY A 130 -28.99 23.28 -9.62
CA GLY A 130 -30.08 23.60 -10.54
C GLY A 130 -29.65 23.65 -12.03
N ASN A 131 -28.42 24.10 -12.33
CA ASN A 131 -27.93 24.11 -13.70
C ASN A 131 -27.72 22.69 -14.24
N ALA A 132 -27.08 21.80 -13.47
CA ALA A 132 -26.86 20.42 -13.88
C ALA A 132 -28.19 19.68 -14.03
N ASN A 133 -29.11 19.84 -13.08
CA ASN A 133 -30.46 19.26 -13.14
C ASN A 133 -31.21 19.70 -14.39
N SER A 134 -31.21 21.02 -14.67
CA SER A 134 -31.88 21.57 -15.85
C SER A 134 -31.24 21.10 -17.17
N SER A 135 -29.91 20.91 -17.18
CA SER A 135 -29.17 20.46 -18.37
C SER A 135 -29.38 18.98 -18.62
N ARG A 136 -29.45 18.18 -17.55
CA ARG A 136 -29.77 16.75 -17.67
C ARG A 136 -31.18 16.56 -18.21
N SER A 137 -32.13 17.38 -17.78
CA SER A 137 -33.51 17.29 -18.25
C SER A 137 -34.09 15.87 -18.12
N ASN A 138 -34.55 15.29 -19.23
CA ASN A 138 -35.01 13.90 -19.34
C ASN A 138 -34.06 13.04 -20.17
N ASP A 139 -32.85 13.50 -20.40
CA ASP A 139 -31.87 12.76 -21.21
C ASP A 139 -31.59 11.40 -20.55
N PRO A 140 -31.57 10.30 -21.33
CA PRO A 140 -31.22 9.00 -20.83
C PRO A 140 -29.75 8.96 -20.37
N PHE A 141 -29.47 8.06 -19.46
CA PHE A 141 -28.11 7.78 -19.01
C PHE A 141 -27.34 6.93 -20.02
N GLY A 142 -26.06 7.19 -20.19
CA GLY A 142 -25.17 6.44 -21.07
C GLY A 142 -23.81 7.08 -21.20
N GLU A 143 -22.86 6.38 -21.77
CA GLU A 143 -21.50 6.84 -22.04
C GLU A 143 -21.51 7.97 -23.08
N VAL A 144 -20.92 9.10 -22.77
CA VAL A 144 -20.82 10.26 -23.63
C VAL A 144 -19.43 10.31 -24.26
N ASN A 145 -19.36 10.64 -25.54
CA ASN A 145 -18.07 10.87 -26.19
C ASN A 145 -17.49 12.21 -25.76
N ASP A 146 -16.35 12.23 -25.07
CA ASP A 146 -15.64 13.39 -24.51
C ASP A 146 -15.50 14.54 -25.53
N ASN A 147 -15.27 14.21 -26.82
CA ASN A 147 -15.15 15.22 -27.87
C ASN A 147 -16.47 15.94 -28.21
N GLN A 148 -17.60 15.43 -27.74
CA GLN A 148 -18.93 15.97 -27.90
C GLN A 148 -19.53 16.46 -26.59
N ALA A 149 -18.86 16.18 -25.48
CA ALA A 149 -19.33 16.45 -24.14
C ALA A 149 -19.37 17.93 -23.81
N GLN A 150 -20.41 18.32 -23.14
CA GLN A 150 -20.47 19.50 -22.29
C GLN A 150 -20.26 19.02 -20.84
N TRP A 151 -19.30 19.62 -20.15
CA TRP A 151 -18.85 19.17 -18.85
C TRP A 151 -19.50 19.97 -17.71
N TYR A 152 -19.87 19.26 -16.64
CA TYR A 152 -20.56 19.83 -15.47
C TYR A 152 -19.80 19.45 -14.20
N GLY A 153 -19.19 20.43 -13.55
CA GLY A 153 -18.32 20.23 -12.37
C GLY A 153 -18.77 20.99 -11.13
N VAL A 154 -17.90 21.01 -10.13
CA VAL A 154 -18.13 21.49 -8.75
C VAL A 154 -18.94 22.78 -8.61
N ASN A 155 -18.79 23.74 -9.53
CA ASN A 155 -19.51 25.02 -9.45
C ASN A 155 -20.87 25.01 -10.15
N GLY A 156 -21.31 23.85 -10.65
CA GLY A 156 -22.49 23.77 -11.53
C GLY A 156 -22.31 24.49 -12.88
N ASN A 157 -21.08 24.95 -13.15
CA ASN A 157 -20.73 25.59 -14.40
C ASN A 157 -20.56 24.55 -15.50
N THR A 158 -20.88 24.95 -16.71
CA THR A 158 -20.65 24.12 -17.89
C THR A 158 -19.37 24.54 -18.57
N TYR A 159 -18.54 23.58 -18.96
CA TYR A 159 -17.47 23.81 -19.93
C TYR A 159 -18.01 23.58 -21.32
N THR A 160 -18.16 24.66 -22.05
CA THR A 160 -18.99 24.70 -23.26
C THR A 160 -18.25 24.32 -24.55
N SER A 161 -16.95 24.12 -24.53
CA SER A 161 -16.23 23.80 -25.75
C SER A 161 -16.02 22.30 -25.85
N GLN A 162 -16.58 21.71 -26.88
CA GLN A 162 -16.25 20.36 -27.29
C GLN A 162 -14.73 20.17 -27.34
N GLY A 163 -14.24 19.06 -26.73
CA GLY A 163 -12.83 18.75 -26.70
C GLY A 163 -12.00 19.43 -25.61
N ASN A 164 -12.60 20.24 -24.73
CA ASN A 164 -11.94 20.78 -23.55
C ASN A 164 -12.22 19.96 -22.30
N GLN A 165 -11.76 18.73 -22.30
CA GLN A 165 -11.85 17.83 -21.15
C GLN A 165 -11.11 18.41 -19.94
N PRO A 166 -11.77 18.50 -18.76
CA PRO A 166 -11.11 18.91 -17.53
C PRO A 166 -10.00 17.94 -17.12
N SER A 167 -8.96 18.42 -16.47
CA SER A 167 -7.82 17.59 -16.04
C SER A 167 -8.17 16.49 -15.03
N ASN A 168 -9.31 16.61 -14.36
CA ASN A 168 -9.87 15.63 -13.41
C ASN A 168 -11.27 15.23 -13.82
N SER A 169 -11.44 14.86 -15.08
CA SER A 169 -12.72 14.56 -15.73
C SER A 169 -13.57 13.53 -14.98
N THR A 170 -12.97 12.55 -14.31
CA THR A 170 -13.65 11.56 -13.48
C THR A 170 -14.59 12.16 -12.41
N ASN A 171 -14.36 13.42 -12.02
CA ASN A 171 -15.23 14.14 -11.07
C ASN A 171 -16.26 15.06 -11.75
N TRP A 172 -16.41 14.97 -13.07
CA TRP A 172 -17.33 15.77 -13.86
C TRP A 172 -18.36 14.89 -14.51
N SER A 173 -19.60 15.39 -14.58
CA SER A 173 -20.64 14.79 -15.40
C SER A 173 -20.58 15.37 -16.82
N GLU A 174 -21.07 14.60 -17.77
CA GLU A 174 -21.06 14.94 -19.18
C GLU A 174 -22.48 14.91 -19.76
N GLY A 175 -22.75 15.79 -20.72
CA GLY A 175 -24.01 15.81 -21.40
C GLY A 175 -23.89 16.28 -22.84
N THR A 176 -24.72 15.72 -23.74
CA THR A 176 -24.82 16.13 -25.15
C THR A 176 -26.14 16.84 -25.46
N GLY A 177 -27.06 16.92 -24.49
CA GLY A 177 -28.45 17.33 -24.69
C GLY A 177 -29.35 16.25 -25.27
N SER A 178 -28.85 15.02 -25.33
CA SER A 178 -29.61 13.81 -25.70
C SER A 178 -29.12 12.56 -24.95
N LEU A 179 -28.04 12.70 -24.19
CA LEU A 179 -27.42 11.66 -23.37
C LEU A 179 -26.74 12.34 -22.17
N TRP A 180 -26.78 11.70 -21.02
CA TRP A 180 -26.17 12.18 -19.79
C TRP A 180 -25.33 11.10 -19.16
N GLU A 181 -24.07 11.44 -18.82
CA GLU A 181 -23.14 10.59 -18.12
C GLU A 181 -22.82 11.21 -16.75
N PRO A 182 -23.14 10.54 -15.65
CA PRO A 182 -22.73 10.97 -14.31
C PRO A 182 -21.22 10.90 -14.13
N ARG A 183 -20.67 11.70 -13.20
CA ARG A 183 -19.27 11.55 -12.78
C ARG A 183 -19.00 10.12 -12.30
N GLU A 184 -17.78 9.61 -12.56
CA GLU A 184 -17.40 8.24 -12.31
C GLU A 184 -17.85 7.68 -10.93
N PRO A 185 -17.55 8.34 -9.78
CA PRO A 185 -17.88 7.78 -8.47
C PRO A 185 -19.38 7.87 -8.13
N LYS A 186 -20.25 8.08 -9.11
CA LYS A 186 -21.71 8.16 -8.95
C LYS A 186 -22.48 7.41 -10.06
N LYS A 187 -21.78 6.75 -10.93
CA LYS A 187 -22.38 5.92 -11.97
C LYS A 187 -23.18 4.76 -11.35
N GLY A 188 -22.59 4.04 -10.39
CA GLY A 188 -23.24 2.95 -9.67
C GLY A 188 -24.43 3.40 -8.84
N ASP A 189 -24.31 4.51 -8.08
CA ASP A 189 -25.43 5.12 -7.33
C ASP A 189 -26.64 5.38 -8.24
N VAL A 190 -26.39 5.92 -9.43
CA VAL A 190 -27.45 6.23 -10.41
C VAL A 190 -28.04 4.94 -10.98
N ALA A 191 -27.22 3.99 -11.37
CA ALA A 191 -27.68 2.71 -11.92
C ALA A 191 -28.56 1.96 -10.91
N ARG A 192 -28.15 1.85 -9.65
CA ARG A 192 -28.93 1.19 -8.58
C ARG A 192 -30.22 1.91 -8.24
N ALA A 193 -30.27 3.24 -8.40
CA ALA A 193 -31.53 3.99 -8.27
C ALA A 193 -32.49 3.71 -9.44
N VAL A 194 -31.96 3.55 -10.65
CA VAL A 194 -32.76 3.19 -11.84
C VAL A 194 -33.27 1.75 -11.70
N PHE A 195 -32.42 0.78 -11.38
CA PHE A 195 -32.83 -0.61 -11.13
C PHE A 195 -33.90 -0.71 -10.03
N TYR A 196 -33.69 -0.01 -8.93
CA TYR A 196 -34.68 0.07 -7.84
C TYR A 196 -36.04 0.57 -8.37
N TYR A 197 -36.06 1.70 -9.08
CA TYR A 197 -37.31 2.26 -9.58
C TYR A 197 -38.08 1.28 -10.45
N TYR A 198 -37.44 0.68 -11.46
CA TYR A 198 -38.12 -0.24 -12.35
C TYR A 198 -38.43 -1.61 -11.74
N THR A 199 -37.87 -1.91 -10.58
CA THR A 199 -38.27 -3.07 -9.76
C THR A 199 -39.49 -2.75 -8.91
N MET A 200 -39.52 -1.60 -8.24
CA MET A 200 -40.62 -1.26 -7.30
C MET A 200 -41.84 -0.71 -8.01
N TYR A 201 -41.69 -0.15 -9.21
CA TYR A 201 -42.73 0.45 -10.03
C TYR A 201 -42.76 -0.11 -11.46
N PRO A 202 -42.97 -1.43 -11.62
CA PRO A 202 -42.86 -2.06 -12.95
C PRO A 202 -43.89 -1.63 -13.97
N ASP A 203 -45.08 -1.19 -13.49
CA ASP A 203 -46.21 -0.83 -14.33
C ASP A 203 -46.37 0.70 -14.56
N GLU A 204 -45.42 1.49 -14.01
CA GLU A 204 -45.52 2.93 -13.99
C GLU A 204 -44.62 3.58 -15.06
N GLY A 205 -45.31 4.20 -16.03
CA GLY A 205 -44.69 5.13 -16.95
C GLY A 205 -43.97 4.48 -18.13
N THR A 206 -42.64 4.45 -18.07
CA THR A 206 -41.74 4.00 -19.16
C THR A 206 -41.00 2.71 -18.83
N THR A 207 -40.31 2.15 -19.79
CA THR A 207 -39.38 1.03 -19.57
C THR A 207 -37.98 1.54 -19.19
N ILE A 208 -37.15 0.71 -18.58
CA ILE A 208 -35.79 1.05 -18.18
C ILE A 208 -34.97 1.64 -19.34
N SER A 209 -35.18 1.16 -20.57
CA SER A 209 -34.50 1.65 -21.78
C SER A 209 -34.78 3.12 -22.10
N ALA A 210 -35.84 3.71 -21.58
CA ALA A 210 -36.07 5.16 -21.69
C ALA A 210 -35.18 5.96 -20.73
N CYS A 211 -34.71 5.33 -19.65
CA CYS A 211 -33.84 5.96 -18.65
C CYS A 211 -32.36 5.71 -18.94
N GLY A 212 -32.02 4.58 -19.55
CA GLY A 212 -30.65 4.23 -19.94
C GLY A 212 -30.58 2.83 -20.60
N ASP A 213 -29.49 2.58 -21.30
CA ASP A 213 -29.22 1.24 -21.82
C ASP A 213 -28.95 0.27 -20.66
N LEU A 214 -29.54 -0.93 -20.73
CA LEU A 214 -29.44 -1.90 -19.65
C LEU A 214 -27.99 -2.34 -19.40
N ASN A 215 -27.22 -2.62 -20.45
CA ASN A 215 -25.86 -3.07 -20.32
C ASN A 215 -24.96 -1.98 -19.73
N THR A 216 -25.10 -0.74 -20.19
CA THR A 216 -24.39 0.42 -19.64
C THR A 216 -24.70 0.63 -18.15
N LEU A 217 -25.97 0.55 -17.77
CA LEU A 217 -26.35 0.66 -16.36
C LEU A 217 -25.80 -0.47 -15.51
N PHE A 218 -25.75 -1.68 -16.08
CA PHE A 218 -25.16 -2.84 -15.41
C PHE A 218 -23.64 -2.69 -15.28
N GLU A 219 -22.92 -2.30 -16.34
CA GLU A 219 -21.49 -2.01 -16.28
C GLU A 219 -21.15 -0.93 -15.23
N TRP A 220 -21.97 0.11 -15.13
CA TRP A 220 -21.80 1.14 -14.09
C TRP A 220 -21.99 0.59 -12.68
N HIS A 221 -22.97 -0.29 -12.50
CA HIS A 221 -23.20 -0.95 -11.24
C HIS A 221 -22.01 -1.82 -10.80
N GLU A 222 -21.44 -2.60 -11.72
CA GLU A 222 -20.28 -3.47 -11.45
C GLU A 222 -19.00 -2.66 -11.19
N ASN A 223 -18.78 -1.57 -11.93
CA ASN A 223 -17.56 -0.78 -11.82
C ASN A 223 -17.56 0.23 -10.66
N ASP A 224 -18.73 0.59 -10.13
CA ASP A 224 -18.91 1.49 -8.99
C ASP A 224 -19.82 0.82 -7.94
N PRO A 225 -19.31 -0.18 -7.19
CA PRO A 225 -20.09 -0.90 -6.19
C PRO A 225 -20.50 0.00 -5.03
N PRO A 226 -21.52 -0.40 -4.21
CA PRO A 226 -22.00 0.42 -3.11
C PRO A 226 -20.91 0.84 -2.13
N ASP A 227 -20.65 2.14 -2.03
CA ASP A 227 -19.71 2.70 -1.08
C ASP A 227 -20.32 2.87 0.33
N ALA A 228 -19.49 3.17 1.33
CA ALA A 228 -19.95 3.38 2.72
C ALA A 228 -20.96 4.52 2.85
N ALA A 229 -20.91 5.53 1.98
CA ALA A 229 -21.85 6.64 2.00
C ALA A 229 -23.22 6.21 1.47
N GLU A 230 -23.25 5.43 0.40
CA GLU A 230 -24.48 4.87 -0.16
C GLU A 230 -25.12 3.86 0.79
N ILE A 231 -24.35 2.96 1.40
CA ILE A 231 -24.83 2.02 2.42
C ILE A 231 -25.43 2.79 3.62
N SER A 232 -24.75 3.81 4.10
CA SER A 232 -25.27 4.68 5.17
C SER A 232 -26.54 5.40 4.77
N ARG A 233 -26.63 5.89 3.52
CA ARG A 233 -27.84 6.52 2.98
C ARG A 233 -28.99 5.53 2.92
N ASN A 234 -28.75 4.30 2.44
CA ASN A 234 -29.75 3.23 2.39
C ASN A 234 -30.36 2.97 3.78
N ALA A 235 -29.52 2.85 4.81
CA ALA A 235 -29.96 2.67 6.18
C ALA A 235 -30.78 3.87 6.71
N LYS A 236 -30.40 5.11 6.39
CA LYS A 236 -31.11 6.32 6.79
C LYS A 236 -32.48 6.44 6.10
N ILE A 237 -32.56 6.08 4.82
CA ILE A 237 -33.83 6.09 4.07
C ILE A 237 -34.79 5.06 4.67
N ASN A 238 -34.31 3.88 5.02
CA ASN A 238 -35.13 2.88 5.71
C ASN A 238 -35.77 3.41 7.00
N LEU A 239 -35.04 4.21 7.78
CA LEU A 239 -35.59 4.82 9.01
C LEU A 239 -36.67 5.87 8.72
N VAL A 240 -36.75 6.41 7.51
CA VAL A 240 -37.63 7.53 7.14
C VAL A 240 -38.82 7.06 6.32
N GLN A 241 -38.61 6.16 5.35
CA GLN A 241 -39.69 5.69 4.47
C GLN A 241 -39.95 4.18 4.57
N GLY A 242 -39.29 3.47 5.50
CA GLY A 242 -39.61 2.11 5.92
C GLY A 242 -38.96 1.00 5.11
N ASN A 243 -38.53 1.24 3.88
CA ASN A 243 -37.96 0.22 3.00
C ASN A 243 -36.50 0.49 2.66
N LYS A 244 -35.79 -0.55 2.21
CA LYS A 244 -34.42 -0.47 1.69
C LYS A 244 -34.37 -0.68 0.18
N ASN A 245 -33.33 -0.15 -0.46
CA ASN A 245 -32.97 -0.55 -1.82
C ASN A 245 -32.24 -1.89 -1.77
N PRO A 246 -32.79 -2.98 -2.32
CA PRO A 246 -32.16 -4.29 -2.29
C PRO A 246 -30.82 -4.30 -3.03
N TYR A 247 -30.65 -3.50 -4.05
CA TYR A 247 -29.44 -3.45 -4.87
C TYR A 247 -28.27 -2.69 -4.23
N VAL A 248 -28.49 -2.03 -3.10
CA VAL A 248 -27.45 -1.46 -2.24
C VAL A 248 -27.07 -2.45 -1.13
N GLU A 249 -28.05 -3.17 -0.60
CA GLU A 249 -27.85 -4.17 0.46
C GLU A 249 -27.23 -5.47 -0.10
N HIS A 250 -27.66 -5.86 -1.31
CA HIS A 250 -27.31 -7.10 -2.04
C HIS A 250 -27.06 -6.77 -3.51
N PRO A 251 -25.86 -6.22 -3.83
CA PRO A 251 -25.53 -5.80 -5.21
C PRO A 251 -25.68 -6.91 -6.24
N GLU A 252 -25.35 -8.13 -5.88
CA GLU A 252 -25.48 -9.33 -6.71
C GLU A 252 -26.90 -9.57 -7.26
N LEU A 253 -27.91 -9.02 -6.61
CA LEU A 253 -29.29 -9.13 -7.08
C LEU A 253 -29.57 -8.35 -8.37
N VAL A 254 -28.72 -7.39 -8.74
CA VAL A 254 -28.90 -6.69 -10.03
C VAL A 254 -28.72 -7.66 -11.19
N TYR A 255 -27.65 -8.45 -11.17
CA TYR A 255 -27.43 -9.50 -12.19
C TYR A 255 -28.61 -10.45 -12.28
N LEU A 256 -29.03 -11.02 -11.14
CA LEU A 256 -30.14 -11.98 -11.09
C LEU A 256 -31.46 -11.40 -11.56
N ALA A 257 -31.75 -10.15 -11.18
CA ALA A 257 -33.03 -9.52 -11.45
C ALA A 257 -33.13 -8.93 -12.87
N TRP A 258 -32.00 -8.60 -13.52
CA TRP A 258 -32.03 -7.78 -14.73
C TRP A 258 -31.27 -8.38 -15.93
N VAL A 259 -30.19 -9.13 -15.69
CA VAL A 259 -29.24 -9.53 -16.74
C VAL A 259 -29.14 -11.06 -16.86
N TYR A 260 -29.56 -11.80 -15.84
CA TYR A 260 -29.40 -13.24 -15.76
C TYR A 260 -29.66 -13.98 -17.09
N ASP A 261 -28.66 -14.65 -17.59
CA ASP A 261 -28.63 -15.38 -18.87
C ASP A 261 -28.67 -16.91 -18.73
N GLY A 262 -28.89 -17.41 -17.49
CA GLY A 262 -28.93 -18.83 -17.17
C GLY A 262 -27.58 -19.40 -16.74
N ILE A 263 -26.54 -18.56 -16.63
CA ILE A 263 -25.25 -18.94 -16.08
C ILE A 263 -25.36 -18.83 -14.55
N PRO A 264 -25.01 -19.89 -13.78
CA PRO A 264 -25.01 -19.79 -12.31
C PRO A 264 -24.10 -18.64 -11.86
N ILE A 265 -24.59 -17.89 -10.85
CA ILE A 265 -23.70 -16.94 -10.18
C ILE A 265 -22.58 -17.74 -9.53
N ASP A 266 -21.39 -17.25 -9.72
CA ASP A 266 -20.26 -17.72 -8.96
C ASP A 266 -20.44 -17.35 -7.47
N THR A 267 -20.41 -18.36 -6.60
CA THR A 267 -20.52 -18.24 -5.14
C THR A 267 -19.27 -18.76 -4.43
N GLU A 268 -18.30 -19.19 -5.21
CA GLU A 268 -17.02 -19.69 -4.72
C GLU A 268 -16.05 -18.52 -4.68
N GLY A 269 -15.27 -18.42 -3.63
CA GLY A 269 -14.22 -17.41 -3.56
C GLY A 269 -12.92 -17.92 -4.20
N PRO A 270 -11.97 -17.02 -4.52
CA PRO A 270 -10.73 -17.38 -5.22
C PRO A 270 -9.99 -18.56 -4.60
N SER A 271 -9.56 -19.49 -5.44
CA SER A 271 -8.85 -20.70 -5.03
C SER A 271 -7.35 -20.50 -5.04
N PHE A 272 -6.69 -20.91 -3.95
CA PHE A 272 -5.23 -20.96 -3.82
C PHE A 272 -4.65 -22.35 -4.15
N GLU A 273 -5.29 -23.11 -5.01
CA GLU A 273 -4.83 -24.44 -5.38
C GLU A 273 -3.41 -24.42 -5.96
N GLY A 274 -2.61 -25.42 -5.58
CA GLY A 274 -1.22 -25.52 -6.01
C GLY A 274 -0.25 -24.58 -5.27
N THR A 275 -0.74 -23.73 -4.39
CA THR A 275 0.12 -22.88 -3.56
C THR A 275 0.68 -23.65 -2.38
N SER A 276 2.00 -23.59 -2.15
CA SER A 276 2.62 -24.23 -0.99
C SER A 276 2.24 -23.48 0.29
N ALA A 277 1.76 -24.24 1.29
CA ALA A 277 1.47 -23.68 2.61
C ALA A 277 2.74 -23.27 3.39
N THR A 278 3.91 -23.77 2.98
CA THR A 278 5.20 -23.44 3.61
C THR A 278 6.21 -23.12 2.51
N VAL A 279 6.93 -22.00 2.66
CA VAL A 279 7.98 -21.55 1.75
C VAL A 279 9.18 -21.13 2.55
N ASN A 280 10.37 -21.58 2.13
CA ASN A 280 11.62 -21.13 2.70
C ASN A 280 12.03 -19.78 2.08
N ILE A 281 12.43 -18.84 2.91
CA ILE A 281 12.90 -17.50 2.51
C ILE A 281 14.24 -17.19 3.17
N ALA A 282 15.06 -16.37 2.52
CA ALA A 282 16.30 -15.91 3.10
C ALA A 282 16.05 -15.01 4.32
N CYS A 283 16.92 -15.08 5.31
CA CYS A 283 16.88 -14.21 6.47
C CYS A 283 16.96 -12.73 6.07
N GLY A 284 16.26 -11.89 6.84
CA GLY A 284 16.19 -10.46 6.56
C GLY A 284 15.34 -10.08 5.33
N SER A 285 14.87 -11.05 4.54
CA SER A 285 14.00 -10.79 3.40
C SER A 285 12.53 -10.87 3.79
N VAL A 286 11.73 -9.92 3.26
CA VAL A 286 10.27 -9.97 3.31
C VAL A 286 9.80 -9.92 1.85
N PRO A 287 9.59 -11.08 1.22
CA PRO A 287 9.18 -11.13 -0.18
C PRO A 287 7.77 -10.53 -0.36
N GLY A 288 7.46 -10.06 -1.57
CA GLY A 288 6.11 -9.73 -1.97
C GLY A 288 5.15 -10.92 -1.92
N ALA A 289 4.00 -10.83 -2.57
CA ALA A 289 3.06 -11.95 -2.62
C ALA A 289 3.70 -13.18 -3.28
N LEU A 290 3.52 -14.34 -2.66
CA LEU A 290 4.01 -15.64 -3.14
C LEU A 290 2.86 -16.62 -3.44
N ALA A 291 1.63 -16.23 -3.15
CA ALA A 291 0.40 -16.95 -3.45
C ALA A 291 -0.43 -16.12 -4.44
N TYR A 292 -0.87 -16.74 -5.51
CA TYR A 292 -1.66 -16.10 -6.57
C TYR A 292 -2.90 -16.94 -6.79
N PRO A 293 -4.04 -16.52 -6.25
CA PRO A 293 -5.29 -17.26 -6.43
C PRO A 293 -5.82 -17.12 -7.85
N THR A 294 -6.68 -18.04 -8.22
CA THR A 294 -7.43 -18.03 -9.49
C THR A 294 -8.91 -18.20 -9.21
N ASP A 295 -9.74 -17.67 -10.10
CA ASP A 295 -11.18 -17.73 -9.98
C ASP A 295 -11.85 -17.58 -11.35
N ASP A 296 -13.05 -18.15 -11.51
CA ASP A 296 -13.83 -18.10 -12.75
C ASP A 296 -14.40 -16.68 -13.00
N CYS A 297 -14.72 -15.94 -11.93
CA CYS A 297 -15.05 -14.50 -11.98
C CYS A 297 -13.82 -13.58 -12.06
N GLY A 298 -12.60 -14.16 -12.08
CA GLY A 298 -11.35 -13.43 -11.97
C GLY A 298 -11.10 -12.91 -10.54
N VAL A 299 -9.84 -12.56 -10.27
CA VAL A 299 -9.43 -12.02 -8.95
C VAL A 299 -9.41 -10.49 -9.02
N ALA A 300 -10.35 -9.85 -8.30
CA ALA A 300 -10.47 -8.40 -8.24
C ALA A 300 -9.44 -7.77 -7.29
N SER A 301 -9.13 -8.43 -6.16
CA SER A 301 -8.12 -7.97 -5.23
C SER A 301 -7.41 -9.10 -4.51
N LEU A 302 -6.12 -8.86 -4.18
CA LEU A 302 -5.32 -9.72 -3.32
C LEU A 302 -4.56 -8.84 -2.33
N THR A 303 -4.77 -9.07 -1.05
CA THR A 303 -4.07 -8.42 0.05
C THR A 303 -3.43 -9.45 0.96
N TYR A 304 -2.46 -9.06 1.79
CA TYR A 304 -1.92 -9.94 2.81
C TYR A 304 -1.51 -9.17 4.06
N GLU A 305 -1.53 -9.87 5.20
CA GLU A 305 -1.05 -9.39 6.50
C GLU A 305 0.01 -10.35 7.03
N ASP A 306 1.08 -9.80 7.60
CA ASP A 306 2.23 -10.54 8.10
C ASP A 306 2.28 -10.49 9.63
N ILE A 307 2.44 -11.65 10.26
CA ILE A 307 2.75 -11.80 11.68
C ILE A 307 4.15 -12.43 11.79
N PHE A 308 5.09 -11.71 12.39
CA PHE A 308 6.45 -12.19 12.56
C PHE A 308 6.56 -13.12 13.77
N SER A 309 7.18 -14.26 13.58
CA SER A 309 7.46 -15.26 14.61
C SER A 309 8.97 -15.44 14.81
N GLY A 310 9.59 -14.58 15.60
CA GLY A 310 11.02 -14.60 15.88
C GLY A 310 11.90 -13.97 14.79
N SER A 311 13.15 -13.69 15.14
CA SER A 311 14.15 -13.08 14.26
C SER A 311 15.24 -14.07 13.96
N GLY A 312 15.15 -14.77 12.86
CA GLY A 312 16.21 -15.64 12.35
C GLY A 312 16.34 -17.00 13.05
N GLY A 313 16.82 -17.97 12.33
CA GLY A 313 17.17 -19.31 12.82
C GLY A 313 17.65 -20.20 11.68
N CYS A 314 18.59 -21.08 12.00
CA CYS A 314 19.24 -21.96 11.04
C CYS A 314 18.31 -23.02 10.43
N THR A 315 17.17 -23.28 11.02
CA THR A 315 16.36 -24.48 10.74
C THR A 315 14.87 -24.23 10.57
N GLY A 316 14.45 -23.05 10.09
CA GLY A 316 13.03 -22.78 9.84
C GLY A 316 12.15 -22.73 11.10
N SER A 317 12.73 -22.44 12.26
CA SER A 317 11.97 -22.29 13.52
C SER A 317 11.40 -20.90 13.74
N SER A 318 11.74 -19.97 12.88
CA SER A 318 11.24 -18.60 12.87
C SER A 318 10.89 -18.17 11.46
N GLY A 319 10.01 -17.22 11.31
CA GLY A 319 9.54 -16.80 9.99
C GLY A 319 8.41 -15.80 10.06
N ILE A 320 7.62 -15.80 9.01
CA ILE A 320 6.45 -14.96 8.85
C ILE A 320 5.24 -15.86 8.65
N LEU A 321 4.20 -15.66 9.45
CA LEU A 321 2.89 -16.21 9.16
C LEU A 321 2.13 -15.16 8.35
N ARG A 322 1.94 -15.42 7.08
CA ARG A 322 1.27 -14.52 6.13
C ARG A 322 -0.14 -15.00 5.87
N THR A 323 -1.11 -14.15 6.13
CA THR A 323 -2.52 -14.40 5.81
C THR A 323 -2.90 -13.60 4.58
N TYR A 324 -3.20 -14.29 3.49
CA TYR A 324 -3.76 -13.70 2.27
C TYR A 324 -5.28 -13.60 2.37
N THR A 325 -5.82 -12.52 1.84
CA THR A 325 -7.25 -12.33 1.58
C THR A 325 -7.42 -11.98 0.12
N ALA A 326 -8.17 -12.78 -0.61
CA ALA A 326 -8.50 -12.55 -2.02
C ALA A 326 -10.00 -12.34 -2.18
N VAL A 327 -10.37 -11.44 -3.07
CA VAL A 327 -11.76 -11.17 -3.47
C VAL A 327 -11.83 -11.31 -4.98
N ASP A 328 -12.85 -12.01 -5.47
CA ASP A 328 -13.10 -12.16 -6.91
C ASP A 328 -13.90 -10.98 -7.49
N GLY A 329 -14.16 -11.02 -8.79
CA GLY A 329 -15.00 -10.02 -9.49
C GLY A 329 -16.48 -10.13 -9.12
N CYS A 330 -16.92 -11.23 -8.54
CA CYS A 330 -18.28 -11.49 -8.09
C CYS A 330 -18.53 -11.11 -6.62
N GLY A 331 -17.47 -10.72 -5.89
CA GLY A 331 -17.54 -10.27 -4.49
C GLY A 331 -17.33 -11.37 -3.46
N ASN A 332 -17.04 -12.63 -3.86
CA ASN A 332 -16.75 -13.71 -2.93
C ASN A 332 -15.31 -13.58 -2.40
N THR A 333 -15.09 -14.05 -1.18
CA THR A 333 -13.82 -13.86 -0.49
C THR A 333 -13.25 -15.18 -0.01
N SER A 334 -11.94 -15.37 -0.21
CA SER A 334 -11.19 -16.50 0.35
C SER A 334 -10.00 -16.02 1.15
N THR A 335 -9.56 -16.83 2.09
CA THR A 335 -8.34 -16.62 2.86
C THR A 335 -7.41 -17.81 2.76
N PHE A 336 -6.11 -17.55 2.73
CA PHE A 336 -5.07 -18.57 2.73
C PHE A 336 -3.93 -18.17 3.68
N VAL A 337 -3.48 -19.12 4.49
CA VAL A 337 -2.39 -18.90 5.43
C VAL A 337 -1.14 -19.61 4.94
N GLN A 338 -0.04 -18.87 4.80
CA GLN A 338 1.26 -19.37 4.35
C GLN A 338 2.32 -19.12 5.43
N GLU A 339 3.09 -20.13 5.75
CA GLU A 339 4.30 -20.01 6.58
C GLU A 339 5.52 -19.72 5.69
N LEU A 340 6.15 -18.56 5.90
CA LEU A 340 7.42 -18.21 5.28
C LEU A 340 8.51 -18.45 6.33
N LEU A 341 9.29 -19.52 6.16
CA LEU A 341 10.30 -19.92 7.13
C LEU A 341 11.66 -19.36 6.75
N TYR A 342 12.31 -18.68 7.68
CA TYR A 342 13.68 -18.24 7.49
C TYR A 342 14.63 -19.42 7.45
N VAL A 343 15.38 -19.51 6.36
CA VAL A 343 16.47 -20.48 6.19
C VAL A 343 17.74 -19.70 5.89
N ASP A 344 18.74 -19.94 6.69
CA ASP A 344 20.04 -19.33 6.54
C ASP A 344 20.97 -20.28 5.77
N VAL A 345 21.40 -19.84 4.61
CA VAL A 345 22.34 -20.54 3.73
C VAL A 345 23.50 -19.64 3.29
N ASP A 346 23.46 -18.39 3.71
CA ASP A 346 24.45 -17.40 3.35
C ASP A 346 25.57 -17.37 4.39
N ALA A 347 26.80 -17.10 3.97
CA ALA A 347 27.93 -16.96 4.88
C ALA A 347 28.05 -15.51 5.36
N PRO A 348 28.58 -15.27 6.57
CA PRO A 348 28.82 -13.93 7.08
C PRO A 348 29.65 -13.06 6.15
N GLU A 349 29.33 -11.76 6.09
CA GLU A 349 30.11 -10.78 5.35
C GLU A 349 31.10 -10.06 6.28
N PHE A 350 32.37 -9.95 5.85
CA PHE A 350 33.36 -9.20 6.61
C PHE A 350 33.10 -7.71 6.50
N LEU A 351 32.85 -7.05 7.63
CA LEU A 351 32.72 -5.60 7.73
C LEU A 351 34.09 -4.91 7.76
N PHE A 352 35.08 -5.58 8.32
CA PHE A 352 36.45 -5.09 8.41
C PHE A 352 37.42 -6.25 8.37
N ILE A 353 38.47 -6.12 7.55
CA ILE A 353 39.64 -7.01 7.49
C ILE A 353 40.84 -6.10 7.67
N PRO A 354 41.76 -6.42 8.65
CA PRO A 354 43.02 -5.70 8.78
C PRO A 354 43.82 -5.76 7.48
N ALA A 355 44.37 -4.61 7.06
CA ALA A 355 45.18 -4.54 5.85
C ALA A 355 46.51 -5.29 6.01
N ASP A 356 47.07 -5.75 4.90
CA ASP A 356 48.43 -6.28 4.84
C ASP A 356 49.42 -5.26 5.38
N LEU A 357 50.46 -5.73 6.07
CA LEU A 357 51.43 -4.90 6.76
C LEU A 357 52.86 -5.41 6.54
N THR A 358 53.78 -4.50 6.46
CA THR A 358 55.23 -4.81 6.50
C THR A 358 55.82 -4.22 7.77
N ILE A 359 56.59 -5.01 8.52
CA ILE A 359 57.20 -4.65 9.79
C ILE A 359 58.69 -5.00 9.74
N ASP A 360 59.54 -4.12 10.24
CA ASP A 360 60.95 -4.40 10.36
C ASP A 360 61.22 -5.44 11.47
N CYS A 361 62.28 -6.19 11.33
CA CYS A 361 62.68 -7.24 12.28
C CYS A 361 62.83 -6.73 13.72
N ASP A 362 63.22 -5.49 13.90
CA ASP A 362 63.43 -4.86 15.21
C ASP A 362 62.18 -4.25 15.83
N ASP A 363 61.11 -4.09 15.06
CA ASP A 363 59.79 -3.60 15.54
C ASP A 363 58.96 -4.76 16.12
N GLY A 364 59.08 -4.96 17.41
CA GLY A 364 58.54 -6.14 18.09
C GLY A 364 57.02 -6.20 18.27
N ASP A 365 56.26 -5.23 17.82
CA ASP A 365 54.81 -5.13 18.09
C ASP A 365 53.94 -5.44 16.84
N ILE A 366 53.52 -6.72 16.74
CA ILE A 366 52.51 -7.12 15.74
C ILE A 366 51.14 -6.60 16.17
N PRO A 367 50.43 -5.82 15.32
CA PRO A 367 49.09 -5.33 15.63
C PRO A 367 48.11 -6.48 15.90
N LEU A 368 47.40 -6.40 17.01
CA LEU A 368 46.41 -7.40 17.46
C LEU A 368 44.98 -7.15 16.93
N GLU A 369 44.82 -6.21 16.01
CA GLU A 369 43.52 -5.92 15.42
C GLU A 369 42.91 -7.15 14.77
N LEU A 370 41.62 -7.39 15.04
CA LEU A 370 40.88 -8.55 14.52
C LEU A 370 39.92 -8.12 13.44
N ALA A 371 39.65 -9.00 12.49
CA ALA A 371 38.55 -8.80 11.55
C ALA A 371 37.20 -8.87 12.26
N THR A 372 36.23 -8.14 11.71
CA THR A 372 34.83 -8.18 12.17
C THR A 372 33.92 -8.58 11.02
N ALA A 373 32.88 -9.31 11.30
CA ALA A 373 31.90 -9.78 10.34
C ALA A 373 30.50 -9.65 10.92
N ASP A 374 29.51 -9.59 10.04
CA ASP A 374 28.08 -9.55 10.37
C ASP A 374 27.32 -10.51 9.48
N ASP A 375 26.15 -10.93 9.94
CA ASP A 375 25.26 -11.82 9.21
C ASP A 375 23.79 -11.41 9.36
N ALA A 376 23.00 -11.56 8.29
CA ALA A 376 21.61 -11.17 8.27
C ALA A 376 20.71 -12.01 9.18
N CYS A 377 21.14 -13.25 9.50
CA CYS A 377 20.41 -14.20 10.34
C CYS A 377 20.82 -14.19 11.81
N GLY A 378 21.87 -13.50 12.19
CA GLY A 378 22.34 -13.49 13.58
C GLY A 378 23.77 -13.00 13.74
N GLU A 379 24.35 -13.27 14.90
CA GLU A 379 25.72 -12.88 15.20
C GLU A 379 26.73 -13.80 14.50
N ALA A 380 27.72 -13.21 13.85
CA ALA A 380 28.86 -13.92 13.31
C ALA A 380 30.01 -14.00 14.33
N THR A 381 30.67 -15.14 14.43
CA THR A 381 31.86 -15.34 15.24
C THR A 381 33.07 -15.40 14.34
N VAL A 382 34.08 -14.54 14.62
CA VAL A 382 35.33 -14.55 13.86
C VAL A 382 36.41 -15.27 14.67
N THR A 383 37.05 -16.27 14.08
CA THR A 383 38.23 -16.96 14.60
C THR A 383 39.44 -16.61 13.74
N VAL A 384 40.64 -16.70 14.30
CA VAL A 384 41.88 -16.46 13.57
C VAL A 384 42.86 -17.64 13.75
N GLU A 385 43.38 -18.14 12.65
CA GLU A 385 44.49 -19.08 12.64
C GLU A 385 45.72 -18.37 12.10
N LEU A 386 46.90 -18.77 12.62
CA LEU A 386 48.19 -18.18 12.28
C LEU A 386 49.03 -19.23 11.56
N GLU A 387 49.53 -18.89 10.39
CA GLU A 387 50.53 -19.66 9.66
C GLU A 387 51.81 -18.81 9.55
N ILE A 388 52.96 -19.41 9.90
CA ILE A 388 54.27 -18.75 9.77
C ILE A 388 54.98 -19.37 8.61
N VAL A 389 55.34 -18.58 7.62
CA VAL A 389 56.02 -19.00 6.40
C VAL A 389 57.40 -18.37 6.35
N GLY A 390 58.46 -19.17 6.40
CA GLY A 390 59.84 -18.71 6.42
C GLY A 390 60.53 -18.91 7.77
N GLY A 391 61.71 -18.35 7.93
CA GLY A 391 62.53 -18.44 9.15
C GLY A 391 62.43 -17.20 10.01
N PRO A 392 62.99 -17.22 11.23
CA PRO A 392 63.01 -16.02 12.07
C PRO A 392 64.08 -15.04 11.57
N CYS A 393 63.94 -13.76 11.92
CA CYS A 393 64.90 -12.70 11.63
C CYS A 393 66.35 -13.15 11.88
N PRO A 394 67.31 -12.75 11.04
CA PRO A 394 67.20 -11.65 10.05
C PRO A 394 66.63 -12.06 8.68
N GLU A 395 66.37 -13.35 8.46
CA GLU A 395 65.71 -13.73 7.20
C GLU A 395 64.27 -13.29 7.17
N PRO A 396 63.80 -12.73 6.04
CA PRO A 396 62.43 -12.30 5.93
C PRO A 396 61.44 -13.48 6.04
N TYR A 397 60.37 -13.31 6.80
CA TYR A 397 59.33 -14.29 6.94
C TYR A 397 57.95 -13.65 6.92
N GLN A 398 56.90 -14.42 6.77
CA GLN A 398 55.54 -13.93 6.74
C GLN A 398 54.72 -14.62 7.83
N ILE A 399 53.83 -13.84 8.44
CA ILE A 399 52.74 -14.36 9.28
C ILE A 399 51.46 -14.17 8.47
N VAL A 400 50.85 -15.27 8.07
CA VAL A 400 49.55 -15.26 7.43
C VAL A 400 48.49 -15.50 8.50
N ARG A 401 47.61 -14.53 8.70
CA ARG A 401 46.45 -14.63 9.57
C ARG A 401 45.28 -15.01 8.72
N VAL A 402 44.64 -16.15 9.00
CA VAL A 402 43.44 -16.62 8.31
C VAL A 402 42.26 -16.35 9.27
N PHE A 403 41.43 -15.37 8.92
CA PHE A 403 40.19 -15.10 9.64
C PHE A 403 39.09 -15.96 9.06
N THR A 404 38.35 -16.65 9.92
CA THR A 404 37.17 -17.42 9.52
C THR A 404 35.98 -16.87 10.32
N ALA A 405 35.01 -16.26 9.60
CA ALA A 405 33.75 -15.83 10.15
C ALA A 405 32.77 -17.01 10.01
N THR A 406 32.11 -17.35 11.08
CA THR A 406 31.11 -18.43 11.11
C THR A 406 29.84 -17.91 11.81
N ASP A 407 28.68 -18.10 11.19
CA ASP A 407 27.39 -17.80 11.79
C ASP A 407 26.92 -18.90 12.75
N ALA A 408 25.73 -18.71 13.32
CA ALA A 408 25.11 -19.70 14.20
C ALA A 408 24.65 -20.96 13.45
N CYS A 409 24.54 -20.90 12.12
CA CYS A 409 24.05 -21.96 11.25
C CYS A 409 25.21 -22.83 10.69
N GLY A 410 26.42 -22.36 10.86
CA GLY A 410 27.63 -23.07 10.41
C GLY A 410 28.07 -22.68 9.00
N ASN A 411 27.42 -21.67 8.38
CA ASN A 411 27.95 -21.11 7.14
C ASN A 411 29.20 -20.27 7.47
N SER A 412 30.20 -20.27 6.60
CA SER A 412 31.45 -19.60 6.90
C SER A 412 32.06 -18.92 5.68
N ALA A 413 32.71 -17.78 5.94
CA ALA A 413 33.56 -17.07 5.00
C ALA A 413 34.97 -16.95 5.57
N SER A 414 36.00 -16.85 4.70
CA SER A 414 37.38 -16.69 5.12
C SER A 414 38.04 -15.51 4.44
N ALA A 415 38.92 -14.85 5.17
CA ALA A 415 39.73 -13.74 4.68
C ALA A 415 41.15 -13.85 5.26
N THR A 416 42.13 -13.29 4.59
CA THR A 416 43.51 -13.35 5.00
C THR A 416 44.10 -11.96 5.18
N GLN A 417 45.06 -11.86 6.12
CA GLN A 417 45.98 -10.74 6.26
C GLN A 417 47.40 -11.32 6.20
N THR A 418 48.26 -10.72 5.40
CA THR A 418 49.67 -11.04 5.36
C THR A 418 50.47 -9.98 6.06
N ILE A 419 51.26 -10.38 7.05
CA ILE A 419 52.20 -9.51 7.75
C ILE A 419 53.61 -9.98 7.31
N SER A 420 54.29 -9.18 6.50
CA SER A 420 55.62 -9.43 6.06
C SER A 420 56.60 -8.85 7.08
N ILE A 421 57.50 -9.69 7.61
CA ILE A 421 58.48 -9.28 8.62
C ILE A 421 59.88 -9.49 7.99
N GLY A 422 60.60 -8.42 7.94
CA GLY A 422 61.93 -8.36 7.38
C GLY A 422 62.40 -6.93 7.29
N ASP A 423 63.67 -6.71 7.31
CA ASP A 423 64.18 -5.37 7.11
C ASP A 423 63.72 -4.87 5.75
N ALA A 424 63.19 -3.66 5.72
CA ALA A 424 62.96 -3.00 4.43
C ALA A 424 64.28 -3.03 3.65
N PRO A 425 64.28 -3.33 2.35
CA PRO A 425 65.47 -3.20 1.56
C PRO A 425 66.06 -1.82 1.84
N GLN A 426 67.20 -1.75 2.57
CA GLN A 426 67.88 -0.50 2.78
C GLN A 426 68.22 -0.03 1.38
N GLY A 427 67.54 1.07 0.98
CA GLY A 427 67.86 1.61 -0.34
C GLY A 427 69.37 1.81 -0.41
N CYS A 428 70.02 1.11 -1.29
CA CYS A 428 71.45 1.30 -1.53
C CYS A 428 71.62 2.69 -2.19
N PRO A 429 72.08 3.68 -1.47
CA PRO A 429 72.36 4.97 -2.08
C PRO A 429 73.38 4.84 -3.20
N GLU A 430 74.17 3.75 -3.21
CA GLU A 430 75.20 3.41 -4.15
C GLU A 430 74.69 2.74 -5.45
N ASP A 431 73.41 2.21 -5.46
CA ASP A 431 72.74 1.75 -6.68
C ASP A 431 72.11 2.96 -7.38
N LEU A 432 72.92 3.60 -8.21
CA LEU A 432 72.58 4.85 -8.84
C LEU A 432 71.67 4.71 -10.07
N ASP A 433 71.67 3.54 -10.70
CA ASP A 433 70.81 3.29 -11.87
C ASP A 433 69.53 2.51 -11.49
N GLY A 434 69.42 2.02 -10.25
CA GLY A 434 68.21 1.34 -9.70
C GLY A 434 68.05 -0.09 -10.26
N ASP A 435 69.11 -0.74 -10.71
CA ASP A 435 69.02 -2.10 -11.27
C ASP A 435 69.06 -3.21 -10.20
N GLY A 436 69.25 -2.82 -8.94
CA GLY A 436 69.28 -3.73 -7.78
C GLY A 436 70.66 -4.27 -7.46
N PHE A 437 71.72 -3.79 -8.06
CA PHE A 437 73.13 -4.15 -7.80
C PHE A 437 74.05 -2.95 -7.88
N VAL A 438 74.98 -2.84 -6.95
CA VAL A 438 76.05 -1.86 -7.05
C VAL A 438 77.09 -2.39 -8.04
N GLY A 439 77.01 -1.96 -9.29
CA GLY A 439 77.75 -2.46 -10.43
C GLY A 439 78.62 -1.48 -11.14
N VAL A 440 79.11 -1.88 -12.33
CA VAL A 440 79.91 -0.99 -13.18
C VAL A 440 79.12 0.20 -13.68
N SER A 441 77.86 0.01 -13.90
CA SER A 441 76.95 1.11 -14.34
C SER A 441 76.90 2.25 -13.34
N ASP A 442 76.85 1.97 -12.05
CA ASP A 442 76.77 2.96 -10.98
C ASP A 442 78.13 3.73 -10.87
N VAL A 443 79.23 2.99 -10.95
CA VAL A 443 80.53 3.62 -11.01
C VAL A 443 80.64 4.56 -12.19
N LEU A 444 80.12 4.21 -13.37
CA LEU A 444 80.10 5.07 -14.55
C LEU A 444 79.25 6.26 -14.37
N LEU A 445 78.10 6.17 -13.69
CA LEU A 445 77.24 7.31 -13.36
C LEU A 445 77.95 8.24 -12.39
N ALA A 446 78.56 7.74 -11.32
CA ALA A 446 79.34 8.54 -10.38
C ALA A 446 80.52 9.27 -11.06
N LEU A 447 81.24 8.56 -11.93
CA LEU A 447 82.36 9.13 -12.71
C LEU A 447 81.86 10.16 -13.74
N GLY A 448 80.62 10.02 -14.24
CA GLY A 448 79.98 10.98 -15.14
C GLY A 448 79.71 12.35 -14.51
N GLU A 449 79.54 12.38 -13.19
CA GLU A 449 79.35 13.60 -12.40
C GLU A 449 80.61 14.04 -11.65
N PHE A 450 81.69 13.30 -11.76
CA PHE A 450 82.92 13.57 -11.03
C PHE A 450 83.46 15.01 -11.23
N GLY A 451 83.62 15.71 -10.10
CA GLY A 451 83.99 17.13 -10.09
C GLY A 451 82.82 18.08 -10.07
N CYS A 452 81.59 17.61 -9.97
CA CYS A 452 80.43 18.41 -9.61
C CYS A 452 80.65 19.03 -8.21
N ALA A 453 80.35 20.33 -8.03
CA ALA A 453 80.64 21.02 -6.78
C ALA A 453 79.36 21.71 -6.17
N ASN A 454 78.20 21.59 -6.80
CA ASN A 454 76.92 22.12 -6.28
C ASN A 454 75.77 21.45 -6.99
N ASN A 455 74.77 20.99 -6.20
CA ASN A 455 73.59 20.29 -6.67
C ASN A 455 73.91 19.02 -7.47
N CYS A 456 74.84 18.26 -6.99
CA CYS A 456 75.24 16.99 -7.57
C CYS A 456 74.16 15.94 -7.33
N THR A 457 73.91 15.09 -8.33
CA THR A 457 72.95 13.99 -8.14
C THR A 457 73.59 12.79 -7.46
N VAL A 458 74.93 12.72 -7.53
CA VAL A 458 75.73 11.70 -6.84
C VAL A 458 76.54 12.36 -5.72
N ASP A 459 76.04 12.31 -4.50
CA ASP A 459 76.64 12.83 -3.27
C ASP A 459 76.39 11.80 -2.17
N LEU A 460 77.25 10.81 -2.08
CA LEU A 460 77.07 9.65 -1.21
C LEU A 460 77.57 9.87 0.21
N ASP A 461 78.49 10.86 0.39
CA ASP A 461 78.98 11.21 1.72
C ASP A 461 78.31 12.50 2.28
N GLY A 462 77.46 13.17 1.50
CA GLY A 462 76.65 14.32 1.93
C GLY A 462 77.44 15.62 2.02
N ASP A 463 78.60 15.75 1.38
CA ASP A 463 79.46 16.93 1.43
C ASP A 463 79.06 18.01 0.41
N GLY A 464 78.10 17.72 -0.48
CA GLY A 464 77.56 18.61 -1.52
C GLY A 464 78.34 18.59 -2.84
N ALA A 465 79.32 17.71 -2.99
CA ALA A 465 80.14 17.56 -4.21
C ALA A 465 80.26 16.11 -4.62
N THR A 466 80.38 15.82 -5.90
CA THR A 466 80.76 14.47 -6.38
C THR A 466 82.27 14.38 -6.52
N SER A 467 82.92 13.73 -5.59
CA SER A 467 84.37 13.69 -5.43
C SER A 467 84.91 12.28 -5.36
N VAL A 468 86.20 12.12 -4.99
CA VAL A 468 86.83 10.85 -4.78
C VAL A 468 86.21 10.05 -3.63
N SER A 469 85.65 10.75 -2.60
CA SER A 469 85.00 10.13 -1.46
C SER A 469 83.73 9.39 -1.87
N ASP A 470 82.92 9.92 -2.77
CA ASP A 470 81.69 9.33 -3.27
C ASP A 470 81.95 8.08 -4.10
N VAL A 471 82.97 8.18 -4.97
CA VAL A 471 83.39 7.01 -5.74
C VAL A 471 83.97 5.90 -4.84
N LEU A 472 84.69 6.25 -3.76
CA LEU A 472 85.16 5.30 -2.78
C LEU A 472 84.03 4.68 -1.95
N ALA A 473 83.01 5.47 -1.58
CA ALA A 473 81.79 4.99 -0.92
C ALA A 473 81.15 3.93 -1.81
N LEU A 474 80.85 4.25 -3.08
CA LEU A 474 80.28 3.31 -4.03
C LEU A 474 81.11 2.08 -4.26
N LEU A 475 82.43 2.19 -4.36
CA LEU A 475 83.32 1.05 -4.53
C LEU A 475 83.40 0.16 -3.29
N SER A 476 83.11 0.68 -2.11
CA SER A 476 83.04 -0.12 -0.89
C SER A 476 81.87 -1.12 -0.87
N SER A 477 80.80 -0.79 -1.60
CA SER A 477 79.64 -1.63 -1.77
C SER A 477 79.60 -2.37 -3.12
N PHE A 478 80.70 -2.29 -3.91
CA PHE A 478 80.71 -2.83 -5.26
C PHE A 478 80.55 -4.35 -5.29
N GLY A 479 79.50 -4.80 -6.01
CA GLY A 479 79.09 -6.22 -6.11
C GLY A 479 78.08 -6.67 -5.09
N GLU A 480 77.57 -5.76 -4.24
CA GLU A 480 76.45 -6.02 -3.32
C GLU A 480 75.14 -5.96 -4.06
N SER A 481 74.19 -6.81 -3.65
CA SER A 481 72.81 -6.77 -4.10
C SER A 481 72.03 -5.82 -3.20
N CYS A 482 71.24 -4.93 -3.80
CA CYS A 482 70.35 -3.97 -3.13
C CYS A 482 68.92 -4.47 -3.05
N LEU A 483 68.62 -5.72 -3.39
CA LEU A 483 67.33 -6.35 -3.36
C LEU A 483 67.22 -7.34 -2.19
#